data_fcd4f0b87e1de2e898ba5442adde0f2e
#
_entry.id   fcd4f0b87e1de2e898ba5442adde0f2e
#
_cell.length_a   1.000
_cell.length_b   1.000
_cell.length_c   1.000
_cell.angle_alpha   90.00
_cell.angle_beta   90.00
_cell.angle_gamma   90.00
#
_symmetry.space_group_name_H-M   'P 1'
#
loop_
_entity.id
_entity.type
_entity.pdbx_description
1 polymer ?
#
loop_
_entity_poly.entity_id
_entity_poly.type
_entity_poly.pdbx_seq_one_letter_code
_entity_poly.pdbx_strand_id
1 'polypeptide(L)'
;RLQADTFERLVLGQMHETVGPQEDDDPIEFYIQVLADKTGSLIAAATQAGVIFSGAPSAFEEPLRVYGEKVGVAFQLLDDVIDLSSKPEDTGKVPGTDLRAGVPTMPSLLLGVETDPVSVALAAEIDEGVQRIAAGEDPSILDDALARLRDHDVTRKTLDLARSWTQGAIDELDVLPKGPVREALTRFAQSLADRSS
;
A
#
# COMPACT_ATOMS: atom_id res chain seq x y z
N ARG A 1 -8.49 11.49 -22.68
CA ARG A 1 -8.33 10.03 -22.65
C ARG A 1 -7.66 9.59 -21.35
N LEU A 2 -6.44 10.09 -21.02
CA LEU A 2 -5.73 9.74 -19.77
C LEU A 2 -6.60 9.76 -18.52
N GLN A 3 -7.36 10.85 -18.28
CA GLN A 3 -8.25 10.98 -17.12
C GLN A 3 -9.37 9.91 -17.09
N ALA A 4 -9.93 9.56 -18.25
CA ALA A 4 -11.00 8.55 -18.32
C ALA A 4 -10.47 7.16 -18.01
N ASP A 5 -9.31 6.81 -18.59
CA ASP A 5 -8.64 5.54 -18.37
C ASP A 5 -8.20 5.40 -16.87
N THR A 6 -7.73 6.52 -16.26
CA THR A 6 -7.38 6.57 -14.84
C THR A 6 -8.59 6.40 -13.93
N PHE A 7 -9.70 7.07 -14.27
CA PHE A 7 -10.94 6.96 -13.49
C PHE A 7 -11.53 5.53 -13.57
N GLU A 8 -11.48 4.91 -14.73
CA GLU A 8 -11.90 3.51 -14.91
C GLU A 8 -11.08 2.58 -14.01
N ARG A 9 -9.74 2.69 -14.02
CA ARG A 9 -8.87 1.89 -13.14
C ARG A 9 -9.18 2.11 -11.67
N LEU A 10 -9.35 3.36 -11.24
CA LEU A 10 -9.68 3.69 -9.85
C LEU A 10 -11.01 3.06 -9.41
N VAL A 11 -12.03 3.12 -10.26
CA VAL A 11 -13.36 2.52 -9.97
C VAL A 11 -13.25 1.00 -9.90
N LEU A 12 -12.53 0.38 -10.83
CA LEU A 12 -12.28 -1.06 -10.82
C LEU A 12 -11.50 -1.49 -9.56
N GLY A 13 -10.46 -0.75 -9.19
CA GLY A 13 -9.70 -1.00 -7.96
C GLY A 13 -10.58 -0.91 -6.71
N GLN A 14 -11.46 0.10 -6.64
CA GLN A 14 -12.41 0.23 -5.53
C GLN A 14 -13.43 -0.92 -5.51
N MET A 15 -13.88 -1.38 -6.67
CA MET A 15 -14.78 -2.55 -6.75
C MET A 15 -14.07 -3.82 -6.31
N HIS A 16 -12.84 -4.06 -6.77
CA HIS A 16 -12.04 -5.21 -6.36
C HIS A 16 -11.81 -5.22 -4.85
N GLU A 17 -11.46 -4.08 -4.24
CA GLU A 17 -11.31 -3.97 -2.78
C GLU A 17 -12.60 -4.34 -2.04
N THR A 18 -13.76 -3.95 -2.57
CA THR A 18 -15.06 -4.22 -1.93
C THR A 18 -15.50 -5.68 -2.08
N VAL A 19 -15.21 -6.28 -3.24
CA VAL A 19 -15.63 -7.66 -3.56
C VAL A 19 -14.66 -8.68 -2.95
N GLY A 20 -13.37 -8.35 -2.86
CA GLY A 20 -12.32 -9.26 -2.43
C GLY A 20 -11.86 -10.24 -3.51
N PRO A 21 -10.80 -11.02 -3.22
CA PRO A 21 -10.25 -12.02 -4.14
C PRO A 21 -11.22 -13.21 -4.34
N GLN A 22 -11.12 -13.86 -5.49
CA GLN A 22 -11.79 -15.13 -5.74
C GLN A 22 -11.03 -16.29 -5.06
N GLU A 23 -11.65 -17.47 -4.98
CA GLU A 23 -11.07 -18.64 -4.28
C GLU A 23 -9.71 -19.07 -4.84
N ASP A 24 -9.48 -18.89 -6.14
CA ASP A 24 -8.24 -19.28 -6.84
C ASP A 24 -7.20 -18.14 -6.91
N ASP A 25 -7.51 -16.93 -6.44
CA ASP A 25 -6.59 -15.78 -6.47
C ASP A 25 -5.56 -15.87 -5.34
N ASP A 26 -4.31 -15.47 -5.63
CA ASP A 26 -3.34 -15.16 -4.59
C ASP A 26 -3.75 -13.85 -3.89
N PRO A 27 -4.06 -13.88 -2.58
CA PRO A 27 -4.57 -12.70 -1.89
C PRO A 27 -3.56 -11.54 -1.82
N ILE A 28 -2.26 -11.84 -1.84
CA ILE A 28 -1.19 -10.83 -1.78
C ILE A 28 -1.06 -10.16 -3.14
N GLU A 29 -1.01 -10.94 -4.24
CA GLU A 29 -0.96 -10.38 -5.60
C GLU A 29 -2.23 -9.59 -5.91
N PHE A 30 -3.40 -10.10 -5.52
CA PHE A 30 -4.67 -9.41 -5.66
C PHE A 30 -4.65 -8.04 -4.93
N TYR A 31 -4.17 -8.02 -3.68
CA TYR A 31 -4.09 -6.79 -2.90
C TYR A 31 -3.15 -5.76 -3.54
N ILE A 32 -1.97 -6.19 -4.00
CA ILE A 32 -1.04 -5.30 -4.74
C ILE A 32 -1.72 -4.71 -5.97
N GLN A 33 -2.51 -5.49 -6.71
CA GLN A 33 -3.25 -4.99 -7.88
C GLN A 33 -4.30 -3.94 -7.47
N VAL A 34 -5.00 -4.15 -6.35
CA VAL A 34 -5.94 -3.15 -5.80
C VAL A 34 -5.21 -1.85 -5.47
N LEU A 35 -4.05 -1.91 -4.82
CA LEU A 35 -3.24 -0.73 -4.51
C LEU A 35 -2.77 -0.01 -5.78
N ALA A 36 -2.34 -0.76 -6.80
CA ALA A 36 -1.92 -0.22 -8.09
C ALA A 36 -3.07 0.48 -8.81
N ASP A 37 -4.27 -0.09 -8.81
CA ASP A 37 -5.43 0.47 -9.52
C ASP A 37 -6.05 1.64 -8.74
N LYS A 38 -6.17 1.55 -7.43
CA LYS A 38 -6.83 2.58 -6.62
C LYS A 38 -5.96 3.81 -6.40
N THR A 39 -4.69 3.64 -6.04
CA THR A 39 -3.75 4.72 -5.69
C THR A 39 -2.65 4.90 -6.73
N GLY A 40 -2.03 3.80 -7.15
CA GLY A 40 -0.95 3.82 -8.14
C GLY A 40 -1.36 4.49 -9.44
N SER A 41 -2.57 4.24 -9.93
CA SER A 41 -3.11 4.82 -11.15
C SER A 41 -3.17 6.35 -11.13
N LEU A 42 -3.48 6.95 -9.99
CA LEU A 42 -3.55 8.41 -9.83
C LEU A 42 -2.16 9.06 -9.92
N ILE A 43 -1.17 8.46 -9.26
CA ILE A 43 0.21 8.95 -9.29
C ILE A 43 0.82 8.72 -10.67
N ALA A 44 0.55 7.58 -11.29
CA ALA A 44 0.91 7.28 -12.67
C ALA A 44 0.35 8.32 -13.65
N ALA A 45 -0.92 8.67 -13.52
CA ALA A 45 -1.56 9.70 -14.36
C ALA A 45 -0.92 11.07 -14.14
N ALA A 46 -0.56 11.42 -12.91
CA ALA A 46 0.10 12.69 -12.61
C ALA A 46 1.49 12.77 -13.26
N THR A 47 2.28 11.69 -13.20
CA THR A 47 3.62 11.65 -13.84
C THR A 47 3.52 11.65 -15.35
N GLN A 48 2.59 10.91 -15.97
CA GLN A 48 2.33 10.97 -17.40
C GLN A 48 1.89 12.38 -17.85
N ALA A 49 0.99 13.01 -17.11
CA ALA A 49 0.57 14.38 -17.41
C ALA A 49 1.76 15.35 -17.37
N GLY A 50 2.69 15.17 -16.41
CA GLY A 50 3.92 15.92 -16.34
C GLY A 50 4.76 15.81 -17.63
N VAL A 51 4.93 14.60 -18.17
CA VAL A 51 5.65 14.38 -19.43
C VAL A 51 4.92 15.04 -20.59
N ILE A 52 3.62 14.80 -20.74
CA ILE A 52 2.80 15.30 -21.85
C ILE A 52 2.79 16.84 -21.88
N PHE A 53 2.51 17.48 -20.75
CA PHE A 53 2.34 18.95 -20.71
C PHE A 53 3.67 19.72 -20.67
N SER A 54 4.78 19.07 -20.28
CA SER A 54 6.11 19.71 -20.37
C SER A 54 6.67 19.71 -21.80
N GLY A 55 6.09 18.93 -22.72
CA GLY A 55 6.64 18.72 -24.06
C GLY A 55 7.89 17.85 -24.07
N ALA A 56 8.14 17.09 -23.01
CA ALA A 56 9.23 16.13 -22.95
C ALA A 56 9.06 15.00 -24.00
N PRO A 57 10.14 14.30 -24.39
CA PRO A 57 10.05 13.18 -25.31
C PRO A 57 9.05 12.11 -24.84
N SER A 58 8.18 11.64 -25.73
CA SER A 58 7.18 10.60 -25.42
C SER A 58 7.79 9.28 -24.93
N ALA A 59 9.07 9.05 -25.24
CA ALA A 59 9.82 7.90 -24.69
C ALA A 59 9.88 7.86 -23.15
N PHE A 60 9.61 9.00 -22.48
CA PHE A 60 9.55 9.06 -21.01
C PHE A 60 8.16 8.76 -20.46
N GLU A 61 7.11 8.70 -21.28
CA GLU A 61 5.73 8.53 -20.79
C GLU A 61 5.54 7.20 -20.03
N GLU A 62 5.95 6.09 -20.65
CA GLU A 62 5.76 4.77 -20.03
C GLU A 62 6.64 4.55 -18.80
N PRO A 63 7.95 4.85 -18.81
CA PRO A 63 8.75 4.74 -17.59
C PRO A 63 8.22 5.60 -16.43
N LEU A 64 7.77 6.84 -16.71
CA LEU A 64 7.23 7.73 -15.69
C LEU A 64 5.85 7.26 -15.19
N ARG A 65 5.05 6.62 -16.05
CA ARG A 65 3.81 5.95 -15.64
C ARG A 65 4.12 4.83 -14.65
N VAL A 66 5.07 3.95 -15.00
CA VAL A 66 5.48 2.82 -14.13
C VAL A 66 6.09 3.34 -12.83
N TYR A 67 6.94 4.37 -12.88
CA TYR A 67 7.44 5.06 -11.69
C TYR A 67 6.29 5.49 -10.76
N GLY A 68 5.30 6.19 -11.31
CA GLY A 68 4.17 6.70 -10.52
C GLY A 68 3.34 5.58 -9.90
N GLU A 69 3.09 4.50 -10.65
CA GLU A 69 2.36 3.32 -10.15
C GLU A 69 3.09 2.65 -9.00
N LYS A 70 4.40 2.40 -9.16
CA LYS A 70 5.24 1.79 -8.12
C LYS A 70 5.32 2.67 -6.86
N VAL A 71 5.45 3.98 -7.02
CA VAL A 71 5.41 4.94 -5.89
C VAL A 71 4.07 4.84 -5.15
N GLY A 72 2.96 4.73 -5.87
CA GLY A 72 1.64 4.61 -5.26
C GLY A 72 1.45 3.33 -4.47
N VAL A 73 1.93 2.20 -4.99
CA VAL A 73 1.94 0.93 -4.25
C VAL A 73 2.81 1.03 -3.00
N ALA A 74 4.04 1.54 -3.14
CA ALA A 74 4.94 1.72 -1.99
C ALA A 74 4.31 2.61 -0.90
N PHE A 75 3.65 3.69 -1.31
CA PHE A 75 2.96 4.60 -0.39
C PHE A 75 1.89 3.88 0.44
N GLN A 76 1.04 3.06 -0.20
CA GLN A 76 -0.02 2.33 0.50
C GLN A 76 0.54 1.24 1.43
N LEU A 77 1.58 0.50 1.01
CA LEU A 77 2.24 -0.47 1.88
C LEU A 77 2.83 0.18 3.14
N LEU A 78 3.35 1.40 3.01
CA LEU A 78 3.83 2.18 4.16
C LEU A 78 2.68 2.68 5.03
N ASP A 79 1.57 3.09 4.43
CA ASP A 79 0.37 3.53 5.15
C ASP A 79 -0.20 2.39 6.00
N ASP A 80 -0.24 1.16 5.49
CA ASP A 80 -0.63 -0.05 6.24
C ASP A 80 0.20 -0.24 7.52
N VAL A 81 1.52 -0.02 7.44
CA VAL A 81 2.41 -0.13 8.60
C VAL A 81 2.24 1.05 9.57
N ILE A 82 2.07 2.26 9.02
CA ILE A 82 1.85 3.47 9.82
C ILE A 82 0.52 3.36 10.58
N ASP A 83 -0.54 2.81 9.97
CA ASP A 83 -1.81 2.60 10.65
C ASP A 83 -1.66 1.72 11.90
N LEU A 84 -0.85 0.65 11.85
CA LEU A 84 -0.54 -0.19 13.01
C LEU A 84 0.34 0.52 14.06
N SER A 85 1.19 1.46 13.64
CA SER A 85 2.20 2.10 14.47
C SER A 85 1.76 3.45 15.04
N SER A 86 0.63 3.99 14.57
CA SER A 86 0.12 5.30 14.95
C SER A 86 -0.08 5.40 16.45
N LYS A 87 0.52 6.45 17.05
CA LYS A 87 0.24 6.79 18.44
C LYS A 87 -0.96 7.73 18.48
N PRO A 88 -1.99 7.47 19.29
CA PRO A 88 -3.15 8.35 19.42
C PRO A 88 -2.78 9.80 19.74
N GLU A 89 -1.67 9.98 20.47
CA GLU A 89 -1.14 11.28 20.87
C GLU A 89 -0.62 12.13 19.70
N ASP A 90 -0.09 11.47 18.65
CA ASP A 90 0.54 12.15 17.50
C ASP A 90 -0.44 12.35 16.34
N THR A 91 -1.36 11.42 16.13
CA THR A 91 -2.25 11.41 14.96
C THR A 91 -3.72 11.59 15.29
N GLY A 92 -4.12 11.43 16.55
CA GLY A 92 -5.52 11.40 16.99
C GLY A 92 -6.28 10.15 16.47
N LYS A 93 -5.61 9.22 15.81
CA LYS A 93 -6.18 7.97 15.30
C LYS A 93 -5.88 6.80 16.24
N VAL A 94 -6.80 5.88 16.33
CA VAL A 94 -6.61 4.62 17.05
C VAL A 94 -5.81 3.67 16.13
N PRO A 95 -4.74 3.00 16.61
CA PRO A 95 -3.96 2.06 15.80
C PRO A 95 -4.82 0.95 15.19
N GLY A 96 -4.51 0.54 13.96
CA GLY A 96 -5.19 -0.54 13.27
C GLY A 96 -6.63 -0.19 12.86
N THR A 97 -6.88 1.06 12.48
CA THR A 97 -8.20 1.54 12.05
C THR A 97 -8.76 0.72 10.90
N ASP A 98 -7.93 0.37 9.91
CA ASP A 98 -8.36 -0.39 8.75
C ASP A 98 -8.77 -1.82 9.13
N LEU A 99 -7.96 -2.53 9.92
CA LEU A 99 -8.30 -3.88 10.38
C LEU A 99 -9.55 -3.88 11.27
N ARG A 100 -9.74 -2.89 12.14
CA ARG A 100 -10.96 -2.75 12.95
C ARG A 100 -12.20 -2.52 12.09
N ALA A 101 -12.05 -1.88 10.94
CA ALA A 101 -13.11 -1.70 9.95
C ALA A 101 -13.31 -2.95 9.05
N GLY A 102 -12.53 -4.01 9.24
CA GLY A 102 -12.58 -5.21 8.40
C GLY A 102 -11.90 -5.07 7.05
N VAL A 103 -11.07 -4.03 6.87
CA VAL A 103 -10.28 -3.82 5.65
C VAL A 103 -8.95 -4.54 5.81
N PRO A 104 -8.61 -5.49 4.92
CA PRO A 104 -7.33 -6.18 4.97
C PRO A 104 -6.17 -5.22 4.68
N THR A 105 -5.04 -5.46 5.35
CA THR A 105 -3.78 -4.74 5.13
C THR A 105 -2.68 -5.73 4.78
N MET A 106 -1.58 -5.28 4.17
CA MET A 106 -0.49 -6.19 3.80
C MET A 106 0.06 -6.99 5.01
N PRO A 107 0.26 -6.41 6.21
CA PRO A 107 0.66 -7.20 7.38
C PRO A 107 -0.32 -8.32 7.73
N SER A 108 -1.63 -8.07 7.66
CA SER A 108 -2.63 -9.10 7.96
C SER A 108 -2.68 -10.20 6.90
N LEU A 109 -2.53 -9.86 5.62
CA LEU A 109 -2.47 -10.83 4.52
C LEU A 109 -1.22 -11.71 4.63
N LEU A 110 -0.06 -11.10 4.90
CA LEU A 110 1.17 -11.85 5.12
C LEU A 110 1.08 -12.76 6.36
N LEU A 111 0.41 -12.31 7.43
CA LEU A 111 0.17 -13.13 8.61
C LEU A 111 -0.71 -14.35 8.28
N GLY A 112 -1.73 -14.16 7.44
CA GLY A 112 -2.65 -15.22 7.03
C GLY A 112 -2.01 -16.35 6.22
N VAL A 113 -0.85 -16.14 5.60
CA VAL A 113 -0.11 -17.18 4.87
C VAL A 113 1.03 -17.83 5.68
N GLU A 114 1.31 -17.33 6.90
CA GLU A 114 2.27 -17.95 7.80
C GLU A 114 1.71 -19.28 8.34
N THR A 115 2.60 -20.24 8.61
CA THR A 115 2.21 -21.60 9.01
C THR A 115 2.67 -21.99 10.41
N ASP A 116 3.47 -21.15 11.05
CA ASP A 116 3.88 -21.41 12.42
C ASP A 116 2.72 -21.20 13.41
N PRO A 117 2.68 -21.96 14.51
CA PRO A 117 1.53 -21.95 15.42
C PRO A 117 1.23 -20.59 16.08
N VAL A 118 2.24 -19.74 16.24
CA VAL A 118 2.08 -18.42 16.89
C VAL A 118 1.41 -17.46 15.91
N SER A 119 1.87 -17.42 14.66
CA SER A 119 1.28 -16.62 13.59
C SER A 119 -0.16 -17.04 13.29
N VAL A 120 -0.41 -18.36 13.18
CA VAL A 120 -1.76 -18.90 12.95
C VAL A 120 -2.71 -18.52 14.09
N ALA A 121 -2.27 -18.60 15.34
CA ALA A 121 -3.10 -18.20 16.49
C ALA A 121 -3.40 -16.70 16.49
N LEU A 122 -2.41 -15.87 16.15
CA LEU A 122 -2.59 -14.42 16.06
C LEU A 122 -3.55 -14.03 14.92
N ALA A 123 -3.43 -14.67 13.76
CA ALA A 123 -4.36 -14.45 12.65
C ALA A 123 -5.80 -14.78 13.04
N ALA A 124 -6.02 -15.94 13.65
CA ALA A 124 -7.34 -16.37 14.10
C ALA A 124 -7.94 -15.40 15.16
N GLU A 125 -7.11 -14.88 16.07
CA GLU A 125 -7.53 -13.91 17.09
C GLU A 125 -7.95 -12.58 16.46
N ILE A 126 -7.21 -12.10 15.44
CA ILE A 126 -7.55 -10.88 14.70
C ILE A 126 -8.88 -11.09 13.95
N ASP A 127 -9.03 -12.19 13.24
CA ASP A 127 -10.26 -12.49 12.47
C ASP A 127 -11.49 -12.59 13.39
N GLU A 128 -11.37 -13.27 14.54
CA GLU A 128 -12.43 -13.33 15.53
C GLU A 128 -12.76 -11.93 16.07
N GLY A 129 -11.75 -11.14 16.40
CA GLY A 129 -11.93 -9.79 16.91
C GLY A 129 -12.64 -8.87 15.91
N VAL A 130 -12.26 -8.93 14.62
CA VAL A 130 -12.93 -8.17 13.54
C VAL A 130 -14.40 -8.56 13.44
N GLN A 131 -14.74 -9.86 13.49
CA GLN A 131 -16.12 -10.34 13.45
C GLN A 131 -16.93 -9.85 14.64
N ARG A 132 -16.35 -9.84 15.86
CA ARG A 132 -16.98 -9.35 17.08
C ARG A 132 -17.23 -7.83 17.03
N ILE A 133 -16.29 -7.06 16.50
CA ILE A 133 -16.46 -5.61 16.27
C ILE A 133 -17.59 -5.37 15.28
N ALA A 134 -17.66 -6.12 14.18
CA ALA A 134 -18.76 -6.05 13.22
C ALA A 134 -20.13 -6.40 13.85
N ALA A 135 -20.13 -7.23 14.90
CA ALA A 135 -21.32 -7.55 15.69
C ALA A 135 -21.67 -6.48 16.75
N GLY A 136 -20.87 -5.41 16.89
CA GLY A 136 -21.13 -4.26 17.75
C GLY A 136 -20.33 -4.28 19.07
N GLU A 137 -19.31 -5.12 19.21
CA GLU A 137 -18.41 -5.06 20.36
C GLU A 137 -17.44 -3.88 20.27
N ASP A 138 -16.84 -3.55 21.43
CA ASP A 138 -15.89 -2.43 21.53
C ASP A 138 -14.62 -2.72 20.73
N PRO A 139 -14.16 -1.82 19.85
CA PRO A 139 -12.96 -2.02 19.05
C PRO A 139 -11.68 -2.27 19.85
N SER A 140 -11.61 -1.90 21.14
CA SER A 140 -10.43 -2.13 22.00
C SER A 140 -10.10 -3.61 22.22
N ILE A 141 -11.03 -4.52 21.92
CA ILE A 141 -10.75 -5.97 21.99
C ILE A 141 -9.58 -6.40 21.10
N LEU A 142 -9.22 -5.63 20.07
CA LEU A 142 -8.08 -5.90 19.20
C LEU A 142 -6.76 -5.25 19.64
N ASP A 143 -6.74 -4.44 20.70
CA ASP A 143 -5.55 -3.66 21.08
C ASP A 143 -4.30 -4.53 21.26
N ASP A 144 -4.41 -5.63 21.97
CA ASP A 144 -3.29 -6.55 22.22
C ASP A 144 -2.85 -7.30 20.96
N ALA A 145 -3.81 -7.81 20.18
CA ALA A 145 -3.53 -8.52 18.95
C ALA A 145 -2.84 -7.60 17.91
N LEU A 146 -3.29 -6.36 17.79
CA LEU A 146 -2.69 -5.37 16.90
C LEU A 146 -1.30 -4.93 17.36
N ALA A 147 -1.06 -4.83 18.68
CA ALA A 147 0.28 -4.57 19.21
C ALA A 147 1.25 -5.71 18.85
N ARG A 148 0.80 -6.96 18.95
CA ARG A 148 1.60 -8.13 18.53
C ARG A 148 1.82 -8.16 17.03
N LEU A 149 0.82 -7.82 16.20
CA LEU A 149 0.97 -7.73 14.77
C LEU A 149 1.97 -6.63 14.36
N ARG A 150 1.91 -5.46 15.01
CA ARG A 150 2.88 -4.38 14.80
C ARG A 150 4.32 -4.85 15.01
N ASP A 151 4.55 -5.62 16.06
CA ASP A 151 5.88 -6.09 16.45
C ASP A 151 6.27 -7.42 15.74
N HIS A 152 5.38 -7.98 14.92
CA HIS A 152 5.57 -9.23 14.20
C HIS A 152 6.47 -9.07 12.98
N ASP A 153 7.13 -10.18 12.58
CA ASP A 153 8.02 -10.21 11.41
C ASP A 153 7.33 -9.83 10.09
N VAL A 154 6.05 -10.11 9.94
CA VAL A 154 5.28 -9.77 8.73
C VAL A 154 5.18 -8.25 8.52
N THR A 155 5.14 -7.46 9.58
CA THR A 155 5.15 -5.99 9.49
C THR A 155 6.51 -5.50 8.99
N ARG A 156 7.62 -6.12 9.43
CA ARG A 156 8.94 -5.85 8.86
C ARG A 156 9.03 -6.29 7.39
N LYS A 157 8.48 -7.46 7.04
CA LYS A 157 8.39 -7.92 5.64
C LYS A 157 7.61 -6.93 4.76
N THR A 158 6.55 -6.32 5.29
CA THR A 158 5.80 -5.26 4.58
C THR A 158 6.66 -4.04 4.32
N LEU A 159 7.45 -3.59 5.29
CA LEU A 159 8.40 -2.49 5.11
C LEU A 159 9.45 -2.81 4.04
N ASP A 160 10.00 -4.02 4.05
CA ASP A 160 10.99 -4.45 3.06
C ASP A 160 10.37 -4.53 1.65
N LEU A 161 9.11 -4.96 1.55
CA LEU A 161 8.35 -4.94 0.31
C LEU A 161 8.14 -3.49 -0.20
N ALA A 162 7.74 -2.57 0.66
CA ALA A 162 7.58 -1.16 0.32
C ALA A 162 8.90 -0.53 -0.18
N ARG A 163 10.02 -0.86 0.46
CA ARG A 163 11.37 -0.44 0.02
C ARG A 163 11.73 -0.99 -1.37
N SER A 164 11.37 -2.25 -1.64
CA SER A 164 11.59 -2.88 -2.94
C SER A 164 10.78 -2.15 -4.04
N TRP A 165 9.51 -1.83 -3.77
CA TRP A 165 8.69 -1.04 -4.69
C TRP A 165 9.25 0.36 -4.91
N THR A 166 9.72 1.03 -3.85
CA THR A 166 10.39 2.33 -3.92
C THR A 166 11.65 2.27 -4.79
N GLN A 167 12.50 1.27 -4.58
CA GLN A 167 13.70 1.10 -5.39
C GLN A 167 13.35 0.81 -6.85
N GLY A 168 12.39 -0.08 -7.10
CA GLY A 168 11.91 -0.34 -8.45
C GLY A 168 11.33 0.89 -9.16
N ALA A 169 10.72 1.82 -8.40
CA ALA A 169 10.31 3.11 -8.95
C ALA A 169 11.52 3.98 -9.34
N ILE A 170 12.52 4.06 -8.48
CA ILE A 170 13.75 4.84 -8.74
C ILE A 170 14.48 4.32 -9.98
N ASP A 171 14.51 3.01 -10.18
CA ASP A 171 15.15 2.39 -11.35
C ASP A 171 14.50 2.80 -12.68
N GLU A 172 13.18 3.07 -12.69
CA GLU A 172 12.49 3.59 -13.89
C GLU A 172 12.99 4.98 -14.30
N LEU A 173 13.59 5.72 -13.38
CA LEU A 173 14.13 7.05 -13.66
C LEU A 173 15.46 7.02 -14.45
N ASP A 174 16.05 5.85 -14.67
CA ASP A 174 17.32 5.72 -15.41
C ASP A 174 17.21 6.19 -16.86
N VAL A 175 16.01 6.18 -17.43
CA VAL A 175 15.73 6.73 -18.75
C VAL A 175 15.89 8.26 -18.82
N LEU A 176 15.75 8.94 -17.71
CA LEU A 176 15.86 10.39 -17.64
C LEU A 176 17.32 10.85 -17.63
N PRO A 177 17.65 11.96 -18.30
CA PRO A 177 18.96 12.57 -18.18
C PRO A 177 19.23 12.98 -16.71
N LYS A 178 20.49 12.89 -16.31
CA LYS A 178 20.91 13.40 -14.99
C LYS A 178 20.58 14.89 -14.87
N GLY A 179 19.96 15.29 -13.76
CA GLY A 179 19.58 16.68 -13.53
C GLY A 179 18.47 16.84 -12.49
N PRO A 180 18.00 18.08 -12.29
CA PRO A 180 17.12 18.43 -11.19
C PRO A 180 15.81 17.65 -11.16
N VAL A 181 15.24 17.31 -12.31
CA VAL A 181 13.97 16.56 -12.40
C VAL A 181 14.17 15.14 -11.88
N ARG A 182 15.19 14.42 -12.38
CA ARG A 182 15.51 13.07 -11.92
C ARG A 182 15.82 13.07 -10.42
N GLU A 183 16.63 14.02 -9.96
CA GLU A 183 16.98 14.14 -8.55
C GLU A 183 15.75 14.43 -7.67
N ALA A 184 14.83 15.28 -8.12
CA ALA A 184 13.61 15.60 -7.39
C ALA A 184 12.69 14.37 -7.27
N LEU A 185 12.48 13.63 -8.35
CA LEU A 185 11.68 12.39 -8.36
C LEU A 185 12.31 11.30 -7.49
N THR A 186 13.64 11.13 -7.56
CA THR A 186 14.36 10.19 -6.69
C THR A 186 14.18 10.55 -5.22
N ARG A 187 14.38 11.82 -4.84
CA ARG A 187 14.17 12.29 -3.47
C ARG A 187 12.72 12.13 -3.01
N PHE A 188 11.77 12.37 -3.90
CA PHE A 188 10.35 12.17 -3.59
C PHE A 188 10.08 10.70 -3.23
N ALA A 189 10.51 9.75 -4.05
CA ALA A 189 10.35 8.32 -3.76
C ALA A 189 11.04 7.92 -2.45
N GLN A 190 12.29 8.38 -2.22
CA GLN A 190 13.04 8.11 -0.99
C GLN A 190 12.36 8.68 0.26
N SER A 191 11.81 9.90 0.17
CA SER A 191 11.13 10.54 1.30
C SER A 191 9.89 9.78 1.77
N LEU A 192 9.28 8.94 0.93
CA LEU A 192 8.19 8.07 1.34
C LEU A 192 8.71 6.95 2.24
N ALA A 193 9.81 6.31 1.86
CA ALA A 193 10.41 5.23 2.65
C ALA A 193 10.90 5.70 4.03
N ASP A 194 11.28 6.98 4.17
CA ASP A 194 11.76 7.56 5.44
C ASP A 194 10.60 7.88 6.41
N ARG A 195 9.33 7.90 5.97
CA ARG A 195 8.17 8.24 6.82
C ARG A 195 7.85 7.20 7.90
N SER A 196 8.37 5.98 7.76
CA SER A 196 8.13 4.85 8.66
C SER A 196 9.30 4.54 9.59
N SER A 197 10.28 5.44 9.70
CA SER A 197 11.51 5.28 10.49
C SER A 197 11.42 5.99 11.82
#